data_8b64d6b0f26a0bf68e2073653ca539ad
#
_entry.id   8b64d6b0f26a0bf68e2073653ca539ad
#
_cell.length_a   1.000
_cell.length_b   1.000
_cell.length_c   1.000
_cell.angle_alpha   90.00
_cell.angle_beta   90.00
_cell.angle_gamma   90.00
#
_symmetry.space_group_name_H-M   'P 1'
#
loop_
_entity.id
_entity.type
_entity.pdbx_description
1 polymer ?
#
loop_
_entity_poly.entity_id
_entity_poly.type
_entity_poly.pdbx_seq_one_letter_code
_entity_poly.pdbx_strand_id
1 'polypeptide(L)'
;MAKAAAKKASATKNSVPRFMPKEGRDPKGGLTDAGRAYYAAKFGANLQPGVKGPADTPEKMRRKGSFLTRMFTNPRGPMQDAKGRPTRLALSAQAWGEKLPKTLHEAHMLAAEGRSLLAQYHVAKKATAKKTSVRKSAVKKVSAKKSAMEETD
;
A
#
# COMPACT_ATOMS: atom_id res chain seq x y z
N MET A 1 4.12 -23.43 54.56
CA MET A 1 3.11 -23.19 53.54
C MET A 1 3.21 -21.78 53.04
N ALA A 2 3.85 -21.59 51.91
CA ALA A 2 4.10 -20.26 51.34
C ALA A 2 3.00 -19.94 50.30
N LYS A 3 2.20 -18.91 50.56
CA LYS A 3 1.18 -18.37 49.66
C LYS A 3 1.84 -17.53 48.58
N ALA A 4 1.89 -18.02 47.36
CA ALA A 4 2.32 -17.24 46.21
C ALA A 4 1.27 -16.16 45.91
N ALA A 5 1.63 -14.89 46.11
CA ALA A 5 0.83 -13.75 45.73
C ALA A 5 0.93 -13.54 44.19
N ALA A 6 -0.14 -13.84 43.49
CA ALA A 6 -0.28 -13.52 42.06
C ALA A 6 -0.29 -11.98 41.88
N LYS A 7 0.78 -11.45 41.31
CA LYS A 7 0.92 -10.04 40.97
C LYS A 7 -0.04 -9.76 39.79
N LYS A 8 -1.19 -9.15 40.07
CA LYS A 8 -2.08 -8.58 39.03
C LYS A 8 -1.29 -7.57 38.21
N ALA A 9 -0.98 -7.92 36.97
CA ALA A 9 -0.49 -6.96 36.00
C ALA A 9 -1.60 -5.93 35.76
N SER A 10 -1.42 -4.72 36.27
CA SER A 10 -2.28 -3.59 35.99
C SER A 10 -2.13 -3.27 34.49
N ALA A 11 -3.19 -3.45 33.72
CA ALA A 11 -3.28 -2.99 32.36
C ALA A 11 -3.18 -1.47 32.35
N THR A 12 -1.99 -0.96 32.17
CA THR A 12 -1.74 0.45 31.88
C THR A 12 -2.50 0.77 30.60
N LYS A 13 -3.50 1.63 30.70
CA LYS A 13 -4.16 2.24 29.52
C LYS A 13 -3.05 2.94 28.75
N ASN A 14 -2.52 2.30 27.70
CA ASN A 14 -1.53 2.87 26.80
C ASN A 14 -2.20 4.02 26.07
N SER A 15 -2.14 5.22 26.63
CA SER A 15 -2.52 6.43 25.91
C SER A 15 -1.55 6.59 24.73
N VAL A 16 -2.11 6.56 23.51
CA VAL A 16 -1.32 6.73 22.29
C VAL A 16 -0.59 8.07 22.38
N PRO A 17 0.75 8.12 22.24
CA PRO A 17 1.51 9.35 22.34
C PRO A 17 1.00 10.42 21.39
N ARG A 18 1.08 11.71 21.79
CA ARG A 18 0.68 12.83 20.95
C ARG A 18 1.47 12.86 19.62
N PHE A 19 2.74 12.51 19.65
CA PHE A 19 3.64 12.47 18.51
C PHE A 19 4.15 11.06 18.29
N MET A 20 4.38 10.72 17.01
CA MET A 20 4.97 9.44 16.65
C MET A 20 6.41 9.36 17.19
N PRO A 21 6.77 8.28 17.90
CA PRO A 21 8.12 8.06 18.39
C PRO A 21 9.13 7.96 17.24
N LYS A 22 10.41 8.24 17.53
CA LYS A 22 11.48 8.20 16.52
C LYS A 22 11.61 6.82 15.89
N GLU A 23 11.42 5.77 16.65
CA GLU A 23 11.47 4.35 16.26
C GLU A 23 10.36 4.00 15.23
N GLY A 24 9.31 4.82 15.14
CA GLY A 24 8.26 4.68 14.14
C GLY A 24 8.69 5.06 12.72
N ARG A 25 9.85 5.70 12.56
CA ARG A 25 10.39 6.13 11.27
C ARG A 25 11.58 5.26 10.87
N ASP A 26 11.53 4.66 9.69
CA ASP A 26 12.67 3.95 9.15
C ASP A 26 13.73 4.97 8.66
N PRO A 27 15.01 4.83 9.06
CA PRO A 27 16.09 5.67 8.55
C PRO A 27 16.27 5.61 7.05
N LYS A 28 16.00 4.46 6.45
CA LYS A 28 16.06 4.24 5.00
C LYS A 28 14.81 4.73 4.25
N GLY A 29 13.82 5.26 4.96
CA GLY A 29 12.58 5.79 4.39
C GLY A 29 11.33 5.00 4.79
N GLY A 30 10.20 5.70 4.87
CA GLY A 30 8.91 5.11 5.24
C GLY A 30 8.72 4.96 6.75
N LEU A 31 7.83 4.06 7.12
CA LEU A 31 7.45 3.74 8.50
C LEU A 31 7.86 2.31 8.86
N THR A 32 8.32 2.14 10.09
CA THR A 32 8.49 0.82 10.71
C THR A 32 7.14 0.23 11.11
N ASP A 33 7.13 -1.02 11.59
CA ASP A 33 5.91 -1.63 12.14
C ASP A 33 5.38 -0.83 13.33
N ALA A 34 6.26 -0.31 14.19
CA ALA A 34 5.89 0.56 15.31
C ALA A 34 5.23 1.85 14.82
N GLY A 35 5.74 2.45 13.74
CA GLY A 35 5.14 3.63 13.12
C GLY A 35 3.76 3.34 12.53
N ARG A 36 3.58 2.21 11.87
CA ARG A 36 2.26 1.79 11.35
C ARG A 36 1.28 1.52 12.48
N ALA A 37 1.71 0.84 13.55
CA ALA A 37 0.89 0.60 14.73
C ALA A 37 0.46 1.91 15.42
N TYR A 38 1.35 2.89 15.49
CA TYR A 38 1.00 4.22 16.00
C TYR A 38 -0.12 4.88 15.18
N TYR A 39 -0.03 4.86 13.85
CA TYR A 39 -1.07 5.42 12.98
C TYR A 39 -2.38 4.65 13.07
N ALA A 40 -2.32 3.34 13.20
CA ALA A 40 -3.50 2.50 13.41
C ALA A 40 -4.20 2.86 14.73
N ALA A 41 -3.45 2.97 15.82
CA ALA A 41 -4.00 3.29 17.14
C ALA A 41 -4.56 4.72 17.23
N LYS A 42 -3.91 5.69 16.57
CA LYS A 42 -4.27 7.10 16.68
C LYS A 42 -5.35 7.54 15.69
N PHE A 43 -5.33 7.00 14.49
CA PHE A 43 -6.18 7.44 13.38
C PHE A 43 -7.03 6.33 12.77
N GLY A 44 -6.96 5.11 13.28
CA GLY A 44 -7.62 3.94 12.67
C GLY A 44 -7.07 3.58 11.28
N ALA A 45 -5.87 4.04 10.93
CA ALA A 45 -5.31 3.91 9.59
C ALA A 45 -4.67 2.53 9.37
N ASN A 46 -5.15 1.77 8.40
CA ASN A 46 -4.54 0.50 7.99
C ASN A 46 -3.42 0.75 6.96
N LEU A 47 -2.25 1.19 7.45
CA LEU A 47 -1.09 1.47 6.60
C LEU A 47 -0.30 0.20 6.31
N GLN A 48 -0.24 -0.17 5.05
CA GLN A 48 0.56 -1.29 4.57
C GLN A 48 1.99 -0.87 4.21
N PRO A 49 3.00 -1.75 4.33
CA PRO A 49 4.36 -1.46 3.87
C PRO A 49 4.39 -1.15 2.38
N GLY A 50 5.39 -0.39 1.94
CA GLY A 50 5.63 -0.11 0.53
C GLY A 50 5.90 -1.37 -0.28
N VAL A 51 5.56 -1.35 -1.56
CA VAL A 51 5.85 -2.44 -2.49
C VAL A 51 7.32 -2.34 -2.91
N LYS A 52 8.16 -3.17 -2.31
CA LYS A 52 9.58 -3.30 -2.67
C LYS A 52 9.71 -4.40 -3.72
N GLY A 53 10.09 -4.03 -4.94
CA GLY A 53 10.25 -4.98 -6.04
C GLY A 53 9.24 -4.78 -7.17
N PRO A 54 9.17 -5.74 -8.12
CA PRO A 54 8.31 -5.60 -9.29
C PRO A 54 6.83 -5.57 -8.90
N ALA A 55 6.09 -4.69 -9.54
CA ALA A 55 4.64 -4.59 -9.38
C ALA A 55 3.94 -5.55 -10.35
N ASP A 56 4.06 -6.84 -10.09
CA ASP A 56 3.59 -7.95 -10.92
C ASP A 56 2.08 -8.24 -10.80
N THR A 57 1.44 -7.73 -9.76
CA THR A 57 0.00 -7.90 -9.55
C THR A 57 -0.76 -6.57 -9.70
N PRO A 58 -2.03 -6.61 -10.14
CA PRO A 58 -2.83 -5.40 -10.27
C PRO A 58 -2.91 -4.56 -8.99
N GLU A 59 -2.94 -5.20 -7.83
CA GLU A 59 -2.94 -4.50 -6.55
C GLU A 59 -1.62 -3.79 -6.28
N LYS A 60 -0.48 -4.45 -6.51
CA LYS A 60 0.85 -3.85 -6.38
C LYS A 60 1.03 -2.69 -7.36
N MET A 61 0.60 -2.85 -8.63
CA MET A 61 0.60 -1.77 -9.64
C MET A 61 -0.18 -0.56 -9.16
N ARG A 62 -1.41 -0.77 -8.67
CA ARG A 62 -2.25 0.30 -8.14
C ARG A 62 -1.61 1.00 -6.95
N ARG A 63 -1.10 0.24 -5.97
CA ARG A 63 -0.51 0.80 -4.74
C ARG A 63 0.75 1.59 -5.05
N LYS A 64 1.71 1.00 -5.77
CA LYS A 64 2.98 1.62 -6.13
C LYS A 64 2.76 2.81 -7.08
N GLY A 65 1.95 2.63 -8.13
CA GLY A 65 1.62 3.68 -9.08
C GLY A 65 0.94 4.89 -8.44
N SER A 66 -0.04 4.66 -7.56
CA SER A 66 -0.72 5.75 -6.83
C SER A 66 0.24 6.50 -5.90
N PHE A 67 1.15 5.80 -5.23
CA PHE A 67 2.14 6.42 -4.37
C PHE A 67 3.10 7.31 -5.16
N LEU A 68 3.74 6.75 -6.18
CA LEU A 68 4.74 7.47 -7.01
C LEU A 68 4.12 8.70 -7.68
N THR A 69 2.94 8.55 -8.27
CA THR A 69 2.24 9.67 -8.91
C THR A 69 1.91 10.77 -7.90
N ARG A 70 1.34 10.44 -6.76
CA ARG A 70 0.93 11.42 -5.75
C ARG A 70 2.11 12.16 -5.13
N MET A 71 3.21 11.45 -4.85
CA MET A 71 4.35 12.01 -4.13
C MET A 71 5.29 12.81 -5.04
N PHE A 72 5.45 12.41 -6.31
CA PHE A 72 6.51 12.91 -7.17
C PHE A 72 6.03 13.70 -8.40
N THR A 73 4.72 13.84 -8.64
CA THR A 73 4.20 14.74 -9.68
C THR A 73 4.42 16.21 -9.30
N ASN A 74 4.09 16.58 -8.05
CA ASN A 74 4.35 17.91 -7.49
C ASN A 74 5.04 17.73 -6.12
N PRO A 75 6.35 17.52 -6.10
CA PRO A 75 7.07 17.31 -4.85
C PRO A 75 6.98 18.53 -3.93
N ARG A 76 6.60 18.30 -2.67
CA ARG A 76 6.46 19.38 -1.67
C ARG A 76 7.79 19.72 -1.01
N GLY A 77 8.85 19.86 -1.78
CA GLY A 77 10.17 20.22 -1.28
C GLY A 77 11.29 19.61 -2.11
N PRO A 78 12.54 19.96 -1.79
CA PRO A 78 13.70 19.47 -2.49
C PRO A 78 13.94 17.98 -2.22
N MET A 79 14.65 17.31 -3.11
CA MET A 79 15.06 15.91 -2.94
C MET A 79 16.27 15.80 -2.00
N GLN A 80 17.07 16.84 -1.91
CA GLN A 80 18.24 16.93 -1.02
C GLN A 80 18.18 18.20 -0.17
N ASP A 81 18.76 18.15 1.03
CA ASP A 81 18.93 19.31 1.90
C ASP A 81 20.15 20.14 1.47
N ALA A 82 20.39 21.26 2.16
CA ALA A 82 21.52 22.15 1.86
C ALA A 82 22.90 21.46 2.04
N LYS A 83 22.96 20.31 2.72
CA LYS A 83 24.16 19.50 2.91
C LYS A 83 24.26 18.31 1.94
N GLY A 84 23.42 18.26 0.91
CA GLY A 84 23.37 17.18 -0.07
C GLY A 84 22.80 15.85 0.47
N ARG A 85 22.22 15.84 1.67
CA ARG A 85 21.62 14.64 2.23
C ARG A 85 20.19 14.46 1.72
N PRO A 86 19.74 13.21 1.49
CA PRO A 86 18.38 12.96 1.02
C PRO A 86 17.33 13.41 2.04
N THR A 87 16.30 14.10 1.57
CA THR A 87 15.16 14.49 2.39
C THR A 87 14.25 13.28 2.67
N ARG A 88 13.32 13.43 3.64
CA ARG A 88 12.32 12.39 3.92
C ARG A 88 11.46 12.07 2.70
N LEU A 89 11.21 13.06 1.84
CA LEU A 89 10.49 12.86 0.59
C LEU A 89 11.28 11.95 -0.36
N ALA A 90 12.57 12.23 -0.57
CA ALA A 90 13.44 11.38 -1.39
C ALA A 90 13.56 9.95 -0.81
N LEU A 91 13.77 9.83 0.50
CA LEU A 91 13.83 8.53 1.19
C LEU A 91 12.53 7.73 1.09
N SER A 92 11.37 8.38 0.88
CA SER A 92 10.12 7.66 0.69
C SER A 92 10.11 6.79 -0.58
N ALA A 93 10.86 7.15 -1.62
CA ALA A 93 11.03 6.31 -2.82
C ALA A 93 11.69 4.96 -2.48
N GLN A 94 12.73 4.96 -1.64
CA GLN A 94 13.38 3.73 -1.20
C GLN A 94 12.43 2.80 -0.42
N ALA A 95 11.51 3.35 0.35
CA ALA A 95 10.50 2.54 1.06
C ALA A 95 9.59 1.77 0.09
N TRP A 96 9.51 2.20 -1.16
CA TRP A 96 8.74 1.55 -2.23
C TRP A 96 9.63 0.81 -3.25
N GLY A 97 10.90 0.62 -2.91
CA GLY A 97 11.85 -0.15 -3.72
C GLY A 97 12.36 0.60 -4.95
N GLU A 98 12.19 1.93 -4.98
CA GLU A 98 12.69 2.78 -6.05
C GLU A 98 14.05 3.36 -5.73
N LYS A 99 14.76 3.77 -6.79
CA LYS A 99 16.03 4.49 -6.65
C LYS A 99 15.77 5.85 -5.99
N LEU A 100 16.71 6.26 -5.15
CA LEU A 100 16.66 7.54 -4.46
C LEU A 100 16.77 8.71 -5.45
N PRO A 101 15.74 9.54 -5.62
CA PRO A 101 15.83 10.71 -6.50
C PRO A 101 16.68 11.79 -5.85
N LYS A 102 17.63 12.33 -6.58
CA LYS A 102 18.50 13.45 -6.17
C LYS A 102 18.03 14.78 -6.70
N THR A 103 17.31 14.77 -7.82
CA THR A 103 16.85 15.95 -8.54
C THR A 103 15.34 15.93 -8.72
N LEU A 104 14.74 17.08 -9.01
CA LEU A 104 13.32 17.18 -9.39
C LEU A 104 13.03 16.40 -10.69
N HIS A 105 13.98 16.37 -11.63
CA HIS A 105 13.82 15.60 -12.85
C HIS A 105 13.68 14.11 -12.56
N GLU A 106 14.54 13.54 -11.72
CA GLU A 106 14.44 12.13 -11.30
C GLU A 106 13.11 11.85 -10.55
N ALA A 107 12.65 12.79 -9.73
CA ALA A 107 11.35 12.69 -9.08
C ALA A 107 10.19 12.64 -10.09
N HIS A 108 10.22 13.47 -11.12
CA HIS A 108 9.24 13.46 -12.20
C HIS A 108 9.29 12.15 -13.03
N MET A 109 10.46 11.56 -13.21
CA MET A 109 10.59 10.24 -13.84
C MET A 109 9.89 9.15 -13.00
N LEU A 110 10.04 9.16 -11.67
CA LEU A 110 9.28 8.26 -10.79
C LEU A 110 7.77 8.49 -10.89
N ALA A 111 7.33 9.75 -11.02
CA ALA A 111 5.91 10.03 -11.23
C ALA A 111 5.40 9.50 -12.59
N ALA A 112 6.22 9.56 -13.64
CA ALA A 112 5.89 9.00 -14.95
C ALA A 112 5.78 7.47 -14.89
N GLU A 113 6.70 6.81 -14.19
CA GLU A 113 6.63 5.38 -13.91
C GLU A 113 5.35 5.03 -13.13
N GLY A 114 5.01 5.81 -12.12
CA GLY A 114 3.76 5.66 -11.38
C GLY A 114 2.51 5.72 -12.27
N ARG A 115 2.46 6.66 -13.22
CA ARG A 115 1.37 6.75 -14.20
C ARG A 115 1.30 5.54 -15.12
N SER A 116 2.46 5.03 -15.57
CA SER A 116 2.55 3.81 -16.37
C SER A 116 1.98 2.60 -15.63
N LEU A 117 2.36 2.41 -14.35
CA LEU A 117 1.82 1.34 -13.52
C LEU A 117 0.30 1.44 -13.33
N LEU A 118 -0.24 2.66 -13.17
CA LEU A 118 -1.68 2.87 -13.09
C LEU A 118 -2.39 2.54 -14.39
N ALA A 119 -1.81 2.88 -15.55
CA ALA A 119 -2.34 2.49 -16.85
C ALA A 119 -2.39 0.98 -17.02
N GLN A 120 -1.31 0.26 -16.66
CA GLN A 120 -1.26 -1.20 -16.67
C GLN A 120 -2.30 -1.81 -15.73
N TYR A 121 -2.47 -1.25 -14.53
CA TYR A 121 -3.53 -1.67 -13.61
C TYR A 121 -4.93 -1.54 -14.22
N HIS A 122 -5.24 -0.43 -14.89
CA HIS A 122 -6.54 -0.24 -15.52
C HIS A 122 -6.79 -1.24 -16.65
N VAL A 123 -5.78 -1.56 -17.45
CA VAL A 123 -5.85 -2.60 -18.49
C VAL A 123 -6.11 -3.98 -17.85
N ALA A 124 -5.34 -4.35 -16.85
CA ALA A 124 -5.49 -5.63 -16.15
C ALA A 124 -6.87 -5.76 -15.50
N LYS A 125 -7.38 -4.68 -14.88
CA LYS A 125 -8.71 -4.64 -14.27
C LYS A 125 -9.81 -4.82 -15.30
N LYS A 126 -9.72 -4.18 -16.49
CA LYS A 126 -10.70 -4.36 -17.58
C LYS A 126 -10.68 -5.80 -18.11
N ALA A 127 -9.50 -6.42 -18.25
CA ALA A 127 -9.37 -7.79 -18.70
C ALA A 127 -10.03 -8.80 -17.73
N THR A 128 -9.82 -8.61 -16.41
CA THR A 128 -10.46 -9.46 -15.39
C THR A 128 -11.97 -9.27 -15.36
N ALA A 129 -12.48 -8.04 -15.46
CA ALA A 129 -13.91 -7.75 -15.51
C ALA A 129 -14.58 -8.41 -16.72
N LYS A 130 -13.95 -8.34 -17.90
CA LYS A 130 -14.45 -9.01 -19.13
C LYS A 130 -14.51 -10.53 -18.95
N LYS A 131 -13.48 -11.13 -18.36
CA LYS A 131 -13.42 -12.57 -18.12
C LYS A 131 -14.49 -13.04 -17.13
N THR A 132 -14.79 -12.25 -16.11
CA THR A 132 -15.84 -12.53 -15.12
C THR A 132 -17.25 -12.41 -15.72
N SER A 133 -17.51 -11.43 -16.60
CA SER A 133 -18.79 -11.26 -17.25
C SER A 133 -19.10 -12.41 -18.22
N VAL A 134 -18.12 -12.84 -19.02
CA VAL A 134 -18.23 -13.99 -19.92
C VAL A 134 -18.52 -15.29 -19.15
N ARG A 135 -17.85 -15.49 -18.01
CA ARG A 135 -18.04 -16.67 -17.16
C ARG A 135 -19.45 -16.68 -16.52
N LYS A 136 -19.97 -15.51 -16.13
CA LYS A 136 -21.30 -15.35 -15.54
C LYS A 136 -22.41 -15.61 -16.55
N SER A 137 -22.24 -15.17 -17.81
CA SER A 137 -23.19 -15.45 -18.90
C SER A 137 -23.19 -16.93 -19.32
N ALA A 138 -22.03 -17.59 -19.34
CA ALA A 138 -21.91 -19.01 -19.65
C ALA A 138 -22.62 -19.89 -18.58
N VAL A 139 -22.44 -19.58 -17.29
CA VAL A 139 -23.11 -20.30 -16.19
C VAL A 139 -24.62 -20.11 -16.25
N LYS A 140 -25.12 -18.91 -16.56
CA LYS A 140 -26.55 -18.63 -16.70
C LYS A 140 -27.17 -19.41 -17.87
N LYS A 141 -26.42 -19.60 -18.96
CA LYS A 141 -26.89 -20.34 -20.15
C LYS A 141 -26.99 -21.85 -19.89
N VAL A 142 -26.07 -22.40 -19.05
CA VAL A 142 -26.11 -23.82 -18.67
C VAL A 142 -27.24 -24.12 -17.69
N SER A 143 -27.49 -23.26 -16.72
CA SER A 143 -28.61 -23.43 -15.77
C SER A 143 -29.98 -23.31 -16.44
N ALA A 144 -30.16 -22.41 -17.41
CA ALA A 144 -31.39 -22.29 -18.16
C ALA A 144 -31.67 -23.50 -19.07
N LYS A 145 -30.60 -24.16 -19.59
CA LYS A 145 -30.74 -25.38 -20.40
C LYS A 145 -31.13 -26.60 -19.56
N LYS A 146 -30.66 -26.64 -18.29
CA LYS A 146 -31.00 -27.75 -17.39
C LYS A 146 -32.45 -27.73 -16.92
N SER A 147 -33.03 -26.54 -16.63
CA SER A 147 -34.43 -26.41 -16.26
C SER A 147 -35.40 -26.68 -17.41
N ALA A 148 -34.99 -26.43 -18.66
CA ALA A 148 -35.83 -26.73 -19.83
C ALA A 148 -35.86 -28.25 -20.21
N MET A 149 -34.95 -29.08 -19.66
CA MET A 149 -34.95 -30.54 -19.89
C MET A 149 -35.68 -31.32 -18.82
N GLU A 150 -36.10 -30.70 -17.71
CA GLU A 150 -36.83 -31.34 -16.61
C GLU A 150 -38.36 -31.19 -16.72
N GLU A 151 -38.86 -30.48 -17.73
CA GLU A 151 -40.29 -30.19 -17.91
C GLU A 151 -40.93 -31.01 -19.05
N THR A 152 -40.22 -32.03 -19.58
CA THR A 152 -40.75 -32.95 -20.60
C THR A 152 -40.58 -34.40 -20.13
N ASP A 153 -41.39 -34.77 -19.15
CA ASP A 153 -41.68 -36.17 -18.84
C ASP A 153 -43.10 -36.32 -18.26
#